data_46dc45bedf2bc741d4f80ccbb9572497
#
_entry.id   46dc45bedf2bc741d4f80ccbb9572497
#
_cell.length_a   1.000
_cell.length_b   1.000
_cell.length_c   1.000
_cell.angle_alpha   90.00
_cell.angle_beta   90.00
_cell.angle_gamma   90.00
#
_symmetry.space_group_name_H-M   'P 1'
#
loop_
_entity.id
_entity.type
_entity.pdbx_description
1 polymer ?
#
loop_
_entity_poly.entity_id
_entity_poly.type
_entity_poly.pdbx_seq_one_letter_code
_entity_poly.pdbx_strand_id
1 'polypeptide(L)'
;MANPPDICIRGAGIVGRTLALLLARERLNVALVEAPTTATTDVRAYSLNGAAMALLQDLRCWPDSPAVTPVHQMQVWGDHGGQLNFGASEQGVGELNWMVDVPVLEARLAEAVRFQPQIEVVQAPVAAPLTVVCEGRASQTRAELGVGFDVTHYEQHAVATRLVCEQAHQGIARQWFGWSHAPGLSQPQAEVLALLPLGGEGGREVALVWSVHPLRAQELMGLSAEDFAAALAAACGHALGGMQLSAERAVWPLQLARAERWIGPMPGQNKQAFALAGDAAHALHPLAGQGLNVGLADVAE
;
A
#
# COMPACT_ATOMS: atom_id res chain seq x y z
N MET A 1 -8.38 -5.54 38.04
CA MET A 1 -7.30 -4.79 37.40
C MET A 1 -6.97 -5.54 36.13
N ALA A 2 -7.03 -4.91 34.97
CA ALA A 2 -6.62 -5.57 33.73
C ALA A 2 -5.15 -6.00 33.86
N ASN A 3 -4.82 -7.20 33.36
CA ASN A 3 -3.43 -7.64 33.31
C ASN A 3 -2.62 -6.63 32.49
N PRO A 4 -1.36 -6.33 32.90
CA PRO A 4 -0.51 -5.47 32.07
C PRO A 4 -0.34 -6.11 30.69
N PRO A 5 -0.25 -5.30 29.62
CA PRO A 5 -0.05 -5.84 28.29
C PRO A 5 1.33 -6.50 28.15
N ASP A 6 1.38 -7.61 27.43
CA ASP A 6 2.62 -8.29 27.07
C ASP A 6 3.34 -7.50 25.96
N ILE A 7 2.57 -6.87 25.07
CA ILE A 7 3.06 -6.14 23.92
C ILE A 7 2.26 -4.85 23.73
N CYS A 8 2.97 -3.75 23.45
CA CYS A 8 2.39 -2.50 23.00
C CYS A 8 2.67 -2.33 21.49
N ILE A 9 1.63 -2.27 20.65
CA ILE A 9 1.76 -1.98 19.23
C ILE A 9 1.43 -0.51 19.00
N ARG A 10 2.36 0.25 18.43
CA ARG A 10 2.15 1.65 18.08
C ARG A 10 1.81 1.75 16.59
N GLY A 11 0.56 2.11 16.28
CA GLY A 11 0.02 2.23 14.94
C GLY A 11 -1.01 1.16 14.60
N ALA A 12 -2.27 1.58 14.46
CA ALA A 12 -3.43 0.75 14.16
C ALA A 12 -3.79 0.72 12.66
N GLY A 13 -2.80 0.77 11.77
CA GLY A 13 -2.96 0.50 10.34
C GLY A 13 -3.05 -1.01 10.05
N ILE A 14 -3.05 -1.38 8.77
CA ILE A 14 -3.18 -2.79 8.33
C ILE A 14 -2.15 -3.69 9.01
N VAL A 15 -0.87 -3.32 8.99
CA VAL A 15 0.23 -4.12 9.58
C VAL A 15 0.05 -4.27 11.09
N GLY A 16 -0.22 -3.17 11.81
CA GLY A 16 -0.36 -3.22 13.27
C GLY A 16 -1.58 -3.99 13.75
N ARG A 17 -2.73 -3.85 13.06
CA ARG A 17 -3.94 -4.65 13.36
C ARG A 17 -3.74 -6.13 13.04
N THR A 18 -3.05 -6.45 11.94
CA THR A 18 -2.71 -7.84 11.60
C THR A 18 -1.83 -8.47 12.67
N LEU A 19 -0.78 -7.78 13.12
CA LEU A 19 0.07 -8.24 14.21
C LEU A 19 -0.71 -8.43 15.51
N ALA A 20 -1.57 -7.47 15.87
CA ALA A 20 -2.37 -7.57 17.08
C ALA A 20 -3.27 -8.83 17.09
N LEU A 21 -3.89 -9.14 15.93
CA LEU A 21 -4.72 -10.33 15.76
C LEU A 21 -3.91 -11.63 15.86
N LEU A 22 -2.70 -11.68 15.26
CA LEU A 22 -1.80 -12.82 15.36
C LEU A 22 -1.39 -13.08 16.81
N LEU A 23 -0.96 -12.05 17.54
CA LEU A 23 -0.55 -12.15 18.95
C LEU A 23 -1.71 -12.52 19.86
N ALA A 24 -2.91 -12.02 19.59
CA ALA A 24 -4.12 -12.40 20.35
C ALA A 24 -4.47 -13.89 20.20
N ARG A 25 -4.21 -14.50 19.04
CA ARG A 25 -4.35 -15.96 18.84
C ARG A 25 -3.40 -16.77 19.71
N GLU A 26 -2.20 -16.23 19.96
CA GLU A 26 -1.22 -16.79 20.89
C GLU A 26 -1.54 -16.47 22.37
N ARG A 27 -2.72 -15.88 22.63
CA ARG A 27 -3.22 -15.50 23.98
C ARG A 27 -2.38 -14.44 24.67
N LEU A 28 -1.65 -13.64 23.94
CA LEU A 28 -0.91 -12.49 24.46
C LEU A 28 -1.86 -11.28 24.60
N ASN A 29 -1.68 -10.52 25.69
CA ASN A 29 -2.42 -9.28 25.91
C ASN A 29 -1.73 -8.15 25.15
N VAL A 30 -2.47 -7.51 24.26
CA VAL A 30 -1.95 -6.49 23.35
C VAL A 30 -2.62 -5.15 23.64
N ALA A 31 -1.82 -4.12 23.86
CA ALA A 31 -2.27 -2.73 23.78
C ALA A 31 -2.00 -2.20 22.37
N LEU A 32 -3.05 -1.90 21.61
CA LEU A 32 -2.97 -1.35 20.26
C LEU A 32 -3.22 0.15 20.30
N VAL A 33 -2.20 0.94 20.01
CA VAL A 33 -2.30 2.41 20.01
C VAL A 33 -2.87 2.88 18.69
N GLU A 34 -4.04 3.51 18.75
CA GLU A 34 -4.73 4.12 17.62
C GLU A 34 -4.68 5.64 17.75
N ALA A 35 -3.91 6.28 16.89
CA ALA A 35 -3.88 7.74 16.80
C ALA A 35 -5.16 8.27 16.14
N PRO A 36 -5.64 9.46 16.50
CA PRO A 36 -6.74 10.10 15.81
C PRO A 36 -6.41 10.26 14.32
N THR A 37 -7.24 9.70 13.45
CA THR A 37 -7.06 9.78 12.01
C THR A 37 -7.91 10.90 11.44
N THR A 38 -7.33 11.82 10.69
CA THR A 38 -8.10 12.69 9.80
C THR A 38 -8.58 11.85 8.61
N ALA A 39 -9.88 11.68 8.50
CA ALA A 39 -10.49 10.92 7.40
C ALA A 39 -10.16 11.60 6.05
N THR A 40 -9.22 11.02 5.32
CA THR A 40 -9.00 11.34 3.90
C THR A 40 -9.52 10.17 3.08
N THR A 41 -10.20 10.46 1.99
CA THR A 41 -10.63 9.41 1.05
C THR A 41 -9.39 8.73 0.49
N ASP A 42 -9.18 7.47 0.86
CA ASP A 42 -8.04 6.71 0.37
C ASP A 42 -8.36 6.14 -1.02
N VAL A 43 -7.70 6.67 -2.03
CA VAL A 43 -7.86 6.24 -3.44
C VAL A 43 -7.01 5.01 -3.77
N ARG A 44 -6.13 4.59 -2.84
CA ARG A 44 -5.18 3.51 -3.08
C ARG A 44 -5.88 2.16 -3.14
N ALA A 45 -5.35 1.29 -3.96
CA ALA A 45 -5.58 -0.13 -3.95
C ALA A 45 -4.23 -0.84 -3.82
N TYR A 46 -4.17 -1.89 -3.03
CA TYR A 46 -2.95 -2.67 -2.86
C TYR A 46 -3.02 -3.97 -3.65
N SER A 47 -1.90 -4.29 -4.29
CA SER A 47 -1.68 -5.60 -4.90
C SER A 47 -1.16 -6.56 -3.84
N LEU A 48 -1.97 -7.54 -3.43
CA LEU A 48 -1.59 -8.54 -2.43
C LEU A 48 -1.27 -9.87 -3.10
N ASN A 49 -0.17 -10.48 -2.66
CA ASN A 49 0.27 -11.80 -3.13
C ASN A 49 -0.42 -12.95 -2.38
N GLY A 50 -0.18 -14.19 -2.80
CA GLY A 50 -0.79 -15.38 -2.20
C GLY A 50 -0.47 -15.57 -0.72
N ALA A 51 0.72 -15.18 -0.26
CA ALA A 51 1.09 -15.28 1.16
C ALA A 51 0.30 -14.28 2.02
N ALA A 52 0.19 -13.03 1.56
CA ALA A 52 -0.64 -12.02 2.24
C ALA A 52 -2.13 -12.40 2.24
N MET A 53 -2.64 -12.95 1.13
CA MET A 53 -4.01 -13.46 1.06
C MET A 53 -4.22 -14.59 2.08
N ALA A 54 -3.35 -15.60 2.10
CA ALA A 54 -3.47 -16.73 3.02
C ALA A 54 -3.46 -16.28 4.48
N LEU A 55 -2.56 -15.35 4.85
CA LEU A 55 -2.50 -14.77 6.19
C LEU A 55 -3.81 -14.08 6.58
N LEU A 56 -4.35 -13.23 5.70
CA LEU A 56 -5.58 -12.49 5.97
C LEU A 56 -6.82 -13.40 5.98
N GLN A 57 -6.84 -14.46 5.16
CA GLN A 57 -7.88 -15.49 5.20
C GLN A 57 -7.86 -16.28 6.51
N ASP A 58 -6.68 -16.67 6.97
CA ASP A 58 -6.50 -17.37 8.24
C ASP A 58 -6.97 -16.53 9.45
N LEU A 59 -6.79 -15.21 9.37
CA LEU A 59 -7.35 -14.25 10.32
C LEU A 59 -8.84 -13.93 10.08
N ARG A 60 -9.47 -14.46 9.04
CA ARG A 60 -10.84 -14.16 8.61
C ARG A 60 -11.08 -12.67 8.29
N CYS A 61 -10.03 -11.99 7.87
CA CYS A 61 -10.04 -10.57 7.52
C CYS A 61 -9.95 -10.31 6.01
N TRP A 62 -9.86 -11.38 5.18
CA TRP A 62 -9.87 -11.22 3.73
C TRP A 62 -11.21 -10.66 3.27
N PRO A 63 -11.23 -9.54 2.51
CA PRO A 63 -12.48 -8.96 2.04
C PRO A 63 -13.19 -9.83 0.99
N ASP A 64 -14.49 -9.65 0.88
CA ASP A 64 -15.30 -10.30 -0.15
C ASP A 64 -15.33 -9.46 -1.45
N SER A 65 -15.75 -10.08 -2.56
CA SER A 65 -16.08 -9.34 -3.79
C SER A 65 -17.23 -8.33 -3.51
N PRO A 66 -17.21 -7.11 -4.09
CA PRO A 66 -16.28 -6.64 -5.14
C PRO A 66 -14.99 -5.95 -4.63
N ALA A 67 -14.72 -5.96 -3.33
CA ALA A 67 -13.55 -5.28 -2.76
C ALA A 67 -12.22 -5.97 -3.06
N VAL A 68 -12.26 -7.17 -3.64
CA VAL A 68 -11.09 -7.93 -4.09
C VAL A 68 -11.25 -8.30 -5.56
N THR A 69 -10.26 -7.96 -6.36
CA THR A 69 -10.22 -8.26 -7.79
C THR A 69 -9.02 -9.13 -8.12
N PRO A 70 -9.21 -10.35 -8.61
CA PRO A 70 -8.12 -11.23 -9.02
C PRO A 70 -7.41 -10.67 -10.26
N VAL A 71 -6.09 -10.82 -10.29
CA VAL A 71 -5.25 -10.49 -11.44
C VAL A 71 -4.75 -11.79 -12.07
N HIS A 72 -5.25 -12.09 -13.26
CA HIS A 72 -4.88 -13.31 -13.98
C HIS A 72 -3.73 -13.11 -14.95
N GLN A 73 -3.51 -11.87 -15.37
CA GLN A 73 -2.48 -11.53 -16.33
C GLN A 73 -1.89 -10.15 -16.00
N MET A 74 -0.58 -10.01 -16.25
CA MET A 74 0.11 -8.73 -16.26
C MET A 74 0.71 -8.49 -17.63
N GLN A 75 0.42 -7.33 -18.22
CA GLN A 75 0.97 -6.87 -19.49
C GLN A 75 1.87 -5.68 -19.24
N VAL A 76 3.09 -5.74 -19.76
CA VAL A 76 4.11 -4.71 -19.57
C VAL A 76 4.64 -4.27 -20.92
N TRP A 77 4.61 -2.99 -21.18
CA TRP A 77 5.17 -2.38 -22.39
C TRP A 77 6.42 -1.58 -22.04
N GLY A 78 7.49 -1.81 -22.79
CA GLY A 78 8.72 -1.04 -22.71
C GLY A 78 8.70 0.18 -23.64
N ASP A 79 9.59 1.11 -23.38
CA ASP A 79 9.75 2.38 -24.10
C ASP A 79 10.18 2.23 -25.58
N HIS A 80 10.80 1.12 -25.92
CA HIS A 80 11.25 0.79 -27.30
C HIS A 80 10.34 -0.22 -28.01
N GLY A 81 9.06 -0.35 -27.58
CA GLY A 81 8.06 -1.21 -28.21
C GLY A 81 8.14 -2.68 -27.81
N GLY A 82 8.99 -3.05 -26.84
CA GLY A 82 9.01 -4.37 -26.25
C GLY A 82 7.74 -4.62 -25.42
N GLN A 83 7.22 -5.86 -25.44
CA GLN A 83 6.08 -6.26 -24.63
C GLN A 83 6.39 -7.57 -23.92
N LEU A 84 6.03 -7.64 -22.62
CA LEU A 84 6.07 -8.84 -21.80
C LEU A 84 4.67 -9.15 -21.28
N ASN A 85 4.29 -10.41 -21.31
CA ASN A 85 3.04 -10.90 -20.76
C ASN A 85 3.36 -11.97 -19.72
N PHE A 86 2.72 -11.86 -18.56
CA PHE A 86 2.79 -12.84 -17.48
C PHE A 86 1.39 -13.35 -17.22
N GLY A 87 1.15 -14.64 -17.44
CA GLY A 87 -0.14 -15.28 -17.19
C GLY A 87 -0.09 -16.17 -15.95
N ALA A 88 -1.14 -16.18 -15.15
CA ALA A 88 -1.27 -17.06 -13.98
C ALA A 88 -1.18 -18.54 -14.39
N SER A 89 -1.85 -18.93 -15.49
CA SER A 89 -1.83 -20.29 -16.02
C SER A 89 -0.43 -20.74 -16.44
N GLU A 90 0.39 -19.84 -16.99
CA GLU A 90 1.77 -20.11 -17.39
C GLU A 90 2.68 -20.36 -16.18
N GLN A 91 2.33 -19.77 -15.02
CA GLN A 91 3.03 -19.93 -13.75
C GLN A 91 2.47 -21.11 -12.92
N GLY A 92 1.43 -21.81 -13.40
CA GLY A 92 0.80 -22.91 -12.69
C GLY A 92 0.01 -22.48 -11.43
N VAL A 93 -0.43 -21.22 -11.39
CA VAL A 93 -1.24 -20.66 -10.29
C VAL A 93 -2.62 -20.20 -10.82
N GLY A 94 -3.58 -20.04 -9.93
CA GLY A 94 -4.92 -19.53 -10.30
C GLY A 94 -4.88 -18.06 -10.64
N GLU A 95 -4.21 -17.26 -9.79
CA GLU A 95 -4.05 -15.82 -9.91
C GLU A 95 -2.61 -15.41 -9.63
N LEU A 96 -2.16 -14.32 -10.25
CA LEU A 96 -0.83 -13.74 -9.98
C LEU A 96 -0.83 -12.98 -8.64
N ASN A 97 -1.88 -12.21 -8.39
CA ASN A 97 -2.12 -11.42 -7.19
C ASN A 97 -3.59 -10.97 -7.16
N TRP A 98 -3.95 -10.21 -6.13
CA TRP A 98 -5.28 -9.62 -5.95
C TRP A 98 -5.16 -8.13 -5.69
N MET A 99 -5.93 -7.33 -6.41
CA MET A 99 -6.12 -5.93 -6.06
C MET A 99 -7.16 -5.84 -4.96
N VAL A 100 -6.80 -5.20 -3.85
CA VAL A 100 -7.64 -5.11 -2.64
C VAL A 100 -7.94 -3.65 -2.32
N ASP A 101 -9.21 -3.35 -2.10
CA ASP A 101 -9.67 -2.03 -1.67
C ASP A 101 -9.23 -1.77 -0.22
N VAL A 102 -8.41 -0.74 -0.03
CA VAL A 102 -7.78 -0.44 1.27
C VAL A 102 -8.79 -0.13 2.35
N PRO A 103 -9.76 0.78 2.17
CA PRO A 103 -10.78 1.08 3.17
C PRO A 103 -11.55 -0.15 3.65
N VAL A 104 -11.88 -1.07 2.75
CA VAL A 104 -12.62 -2.29 3.11
C VAL A 104 -11.75 -3.24 3.92
N LEU A 105 -10.49 -3.43 3.55
CA LEU A 105 -9.55 -4.24 4.33
C LEU A 105 -9.31 -3.65 5.73
N GLU A 106 -9.12 -2.35 5.83
CA GLU A 106 -8.94 -1.66 7.11
C GLU A 106 -10.17 -1.81 8.02
N ALA A 107 -11.38 -1.68 7.45
CA ALA A 107 -12.63 -1.87 8.18
C ALA A 107 -12.77 -3.31 8.71
N ARG A 108 -12.46 -4.34 7.89
CA ARG A 108 -12.46 -5.74 8.29
C ARG A 108 -11.49 -6.03 9.44
N LEU A 109 -10.28 -5.51 9.36
CA LEU A 109 -9.28 -5.65 10.42
C LEU A 109 -9.70 -4.92 11.70
N ALA A 110 -10.26 -3.72 11.59
CA ALA A 110 -10.76 -2.96 12.73
C ALA A 110 -11.93 -3.69 13.43
N GLU A 111 -12.84 -4.26 12.64
CA GLU A 111 -13.94 -5.06 13.18
C GLU A 111 -13.40 -6.30 13.90
N ALA A 112 -12.48 -7.06 13.30
CA ALA A 112 -11.87 -8.22 13.92
C ALA A 112 -11.19 -7.88 15.25
N VAL A 113 -10.44 -6.79 15.32
CA VAL A 113 -9.78 -6.30 16.53
C VAL A 113 -10.80 -6.05 17.66
N ARG A 114 -11.96 -5.44 17.35
CA ARG A 114 -13.00 -5.14 18.35
C ARG A 114 -13.57 -6.36 19.06
N PHE A 115 -13.53 -7.53 18.42
CA PHE A 115 -14.06 -8.77 18.97
C PHE A 115 -12.99 -9.64 19.68
N GLN A 116 -11.74 -9.17 19.77
CA GLN A 116 -10.66 -9.89 20.43
C GLN A 116 -10.47 -9.41 21.88
N PRO A 117 -10.81 -10.23 22.89
CA PRO A 117 -10.71 -9.82 24.30
C PRO A 117 -9.26 -9.60 24.78
N GLN A 118 -8.26 -10.09 24.04
CA GLN A 118 -6.84 -9.88 24.33
C GLN A 118 -6.31 -8.56 23.79
N ILE A 119 -7.09 -7.84 22.98
CA ILE A 119 -6.64 -6.58 22.37
C ILE A 119 -7.39 -5.42 23.02
N GLU A 120 -6.65 -4.53 23.67
CA GLU A 120 -7.15 -3.25 24.16
C GLU A 120 -6.71 -2.13 23.21
N VAL A 121 -7.66 -1.45 22.59
CA VAL A 121 -7.37 -0.27 21.77
C VAL A 121 -7.23 0.94 22.69
N VAL A 122 -6.06 1.59 22.65
CA VAL A 122 -5.72 2.71 23.53
C VAL A 122 -5.32 3.93 22.70
N GLN A 123 -5.48 5.14 23.29
CA GLN A 123 -5.15 6.40 22.60
C GLN A 123 -3.71 6.87 22.86
N ALA A 124 -3.03 6.27 23.84
CA ALA A 124 -1.66 6.60 24.20
C ALA A 124 -0.83 5.34 24.47
N PRO A 125 0.47 5.36 24.22
CA PRO A 125 1.34 4.23 24.49
C PRO A 125 1.34 3.82 25.95
N VAL A 126 1.36 2.53 26.21
CA VAL A 126 1.46 1.94 27.54
C VAL A 126 2.76 1.14 27.67
N ALA A 127 3.29 1.04 28.89
CA ALA A 127 4.51 0.29 29.13
C ALA A 127 4.27 -1.22 28.94
N ALA A 128 5.12 -1.86 28.17
CA ALA A 128 5.10 -3.31 27.92
C ALA A 128 6.54 -3.83 27.76
N PRO A 129 6.79 -5.14 27.99
CA PRO A 129 8.10 -5.74 27.73
C PRO A 129 8.61 -5.54 26.28
N LEU A 130 7.69 -5.59 25.32
CA LEU A 130 7.97 -5.34 23.91
C LEU A 130 7.06 -4.23 23.35
N THR A 131 7.67 -3.27 22.66
CA THR A 131 6.95 -2.28 21.86
C THR A 131 7.20 -2.55 20.38
N VAL A 132 6.14 -2.78 19.58
CA VAL A 132 6.25 -2.91 18.12
C VAL A 132 5.71 -1.65 17.45
N VAL A 133 6.53 -1.04 16.59
CA VAL A 133 6.21 0.22 15.91
C VAL A 133 5.73 -0.08 14.49
N CYS A 134 4.46 0.15 14.25
CA CYS A 134 3.76 -0.02 12.97
C CYS A 134 3.16 1.32 12.47
N GLU A 135 3.77 2.47 12.82
CA GLU A 135 3.24 3.82 12.56
C GLU A 135 3.41 4.28 11.11
N GLY A 136 3.95 3.42 10.25
CA GLY A 136 4.23 3.76 8.88
C GLY A 136 5.46 4.64 8.69
N ARG A 137 5.63 5.18 7.50
CA ARG A 137 6.84 5.91 7.06
C ARG A 137 7.18 7.12 7.91
N ALA A 138 6.18 7.87 8.35
CA ALA A 138 6.36 9.08 9.16
C ALA A 138 6.42 8.80 10.67
N SER A 139 6.86 7.62 11.08
CA SER A 139 6.91 7.20 12.48
C SER A 139 7.71 8.17 13.36
N GLN A 140 7.02 8.78 14.30
CA GLN A 140 7.64 9.62 15.33
C GLN A 140 8.36 8.77 16.38
N THR A 141 7.78 7.63 16.74
CA THR A 141 8.38 6.68 17.69
C THR A 141 9.75 6.20 17.22
N ARG A 142 9.92 5.89 15.93
CA ARG A 142 11.25 5.52 15.41
C ARG A 142 12.29 6.61 15.68
N ALA A 143 11.92 7.88 15.48
CA ALA A 143 12.81 9.02 15.76
C ALA A 143 13.08 9.17 17.27
N GLU A 144 12.08 9.02 18.12
CA GLU A 144 12.20 9.03 19.59
C GLU A 144 13.13 7.92 20.11
N LEU A 145 13.14 6.76 19.44
CA LEU A 145 14.03 5.64 19.74
C LEU A 145 15.48 5.87 19.28
N GLY A 146 15.76 7.02 18.65
CA GLY A 146 17.06 7.34 18.09
C GLY A 146 17.48 6.40 16.95
N VAL A 147 16.52 5.88 16.20
CA VAL A 147 16.78 5.04 15.04
C VAL A 147 16.80 5.90 13.78
N GLY A 148 17.95 5.97 13.12
CA GLY A 148 18.10 6.65 11.84
C GLY A 148 17.25 6.00 10.75
N PHE A 149 16.84 6.81 9.77
CA PHE A 149 16.05 6.37 8.62
C PHE A 149 16.76 6.87 7.36
N ASP A 150 17.43 5.96 6.68
CA ASP A 150 18.11 6.25 5.44
C ASP A 150 17.10 6.36 4.32
N VAL A 151 17.00 7.56 3.72
CA VAL A 151 16.00 7.88 2.71
C VAL A 151 16.66 8.23 1.40
N THR A 152 16.41 7.44 0.38
CA THR A 152 16.75 7.74 -1.00
C THR A 152 15.51 8.31 -1.70
N HIS A 153 15.58 9.57 -2.10
CA HIS A 153 14.53 10.22 -2.89
C HIS A 153 14.70 9.89 -4.36
N TYR A 154 13.62 9.45 -4.98
CA TYR A 154 13.55 9.39 -6.43
C TYR A 154 13.11 10.76 -6.96
N GLU A 155 13.62 11.16 -8.11
CA GLU A 155 13.12 12.35 -8.83
C GLU A 155 11.78 12.06 -9.51
N GLN A 156 10.87 11.41 -8.77
CA GLN A 156 9.55 11.03 -9.24
C GLN A 156 8.49 11.21 -8.15
N HIS A 157 7.30 11.58 -8.60
CA HIS A 157 6.07 11.57 -7.81
C HIS A 157 5.09 10.56 -8.40
N ALA A 158 4.33 9.88 -7.55
CA ALA A 158 3.19 9.09 -7.98
C ALA A 158 1.94 9.97 -8.01
N VAL A 159 1.28 10.04 -9.16
CA VAL A 159 -0.08 10.56 -9.32
C VAL A 159 -1.02 9.35 -9.32
N ALA A 160 -2.04 9.35 -8.47
CA ALA A 160 -3.00 8.26 -8.38
C ALA A 160 -4.43 8.77 -8.35
N THR A 161 -5.33 7.96 -8.91
CA THR A 161 -6.78 8.16 -8.87
C THR A 161 -7.48 6.84 -9.19
N ARG A 162 -8.82 6.86 -9.16
CA ARG A 162 -9.65 5.77 -9.68
C ARG A 162 -10.39 6.24 -10.92
N LEU A 163 -10.62 5.31 -11.85
CA LEU A 163 -11.19 5.58 -13.16
C LEU A 163 -12.26 4.56 -13.50
N VAL A 164 -13.25 4.99 -14.26
CA VAL A 164 -14.17 4.11 -15.00
C VAL A 164 -13.77 4.17 -16.47
N CYS A 165 -13.54 2.99 -17.07
CA CYS A 165 -13.11 2.83 -18.45
C CYS A 165 -14.28 2.40 -19.35
N GLU A 166 -14.18 2.70 -20.63
CA GLU A 166 -15.15 2.24 -21.65
C GLU A 166 -15.10 0.73 -21.81
N GLN A 167 -13.88 0.14 -21.79
CA GLN A 167 -13.67 -1.29 -21.95
C GLN A 167 -13.36 -1.95 -20.59
N ALA A 168 -13.79 -3.22 -20.44
CA ALA A 168 -13.50 -4.01 -19.27
C ALA A 168 -11.99 -4.37 -19.17
N HIS A 169 -11.44 -4.34 -17.97
CA HIS A 169 -10.04 -4.68 -17.70
C HIS A 169 -9.71 -6.18 -17.79
N GLN A 170 -10.72 -7.06 -17.72
CA GLN A 170 -10.62 -8.52 -17.85
C GLN A 170 -9.63 -9.18 -16.84
N GLY A 171 -9.46 -8.59 -15.64
CA GLY A 171 -8.49 -9.10 -14.65
C GLY A 171 -7.02 -8.91 -15.07
N ILE A 172 -6.73 -8.00 -16.00
CA ILE A 172 -5.39 -7.74 -16.51
C ILE A 172 -4.83 -6.46 -15.90
N ALA A 173 -3.72 -6.58 -15.16
CA ALA A 173 -2.90 -5.44 -14.76
C ALA A 173 -2.03 -4.98 -15.95
N ARG A 174 -2.00 -3.70 -16.21
CA ARG A 174 -1.27 -3.12 -17.35
C ARG A 174 -0.27 -2.10 -16.88
N GLN A 175 0.94 -2.14 -17.43
CA GLN A 175 2.02 -1.22 -17.07
C GLN A 175 2.80 -0.78 -18.30
N TRP A 176 3.05 0.50 -18.40
CA TRP A 176 3.85 1.12 -19.46
C TRP A 176 5.05 1.81 -18.86
N PHE A 177 6.22 1.50 -19.40
CA PHE A 177 7.44 2.27 -19.22
C PHE A 177 7.61 3.20 -20.42
N GLY A 178 7.83 4.46 -20.16
CA GLY A 178 7.92 5.47 -21.21
C GLY A 178 8.76 6.66 -20.79
N TRP A 179 8.76 7.66 -21.66
CA TRP A 179 9.46 8.91 -21.45
C TRP A 179 8.51 10.06 -21.77
N SER A 180 8.48 11.06 -20.93
CA SER A 180 7.73 12.29 -21.20
C SER A 180 8.58 13.53 -21.00
N HIS A 181 8.19 14.61 -21.68
CA HIS A 181 8.77 15.91 -21.43
C HIS A 181 8.06 16.57 -20.25
N ALA A 182 8.80 16.90 -19.21
CA ALA A 182 8.29 17.74 -18.13
C ALA A 182 8.51 19.21 -18.46
N PRO A 183 7.58 20.11 -18.12
CA PRO A 183 7.72 21.54 -18.39
C PRO A 183 9.04 22.10 -17.84
N GLY A 184 9.77 22.84 -18.67
CA GLY A 184 11.05 23.47 -18.28
C GLY A 184 12.27 22.55 -18.31
N LEU A 185 12.12 21.28 -18.66
CA LEU A 185 13.25 20.36 -18.84
C LEU A 185 13.55 20.15 -20.32
N SER A 186 14.85 20.16 -20.67
CA SER A 186 15.32 19.94 -22.03
C SER A 186 15.41 18.47 -22.44
N GLN A 187 15.44 17.58 -21.44
CA GLN A 187 15.55 16.13 -21.65
C GLN A 187 14.26 15.42 -21.22
N PRO A 188 13.80 14.39 -21.97
CA PRO A 188 12.69 13.57 -21.53
C PRO A 188 13.02 12.86 -20.21
N GLN A 189 12.01 12.66 -19.38
CA GLN A 189 12.11 12.01 -18.08
C GLN A 189 11.38 10.66 -18.12
N ALA A 190 11.97 9.65 -17.46
CA ALA A 190 11.35 8.33 -17.37
C ALA A 190 10.04 8.40 -16.59
N GLU A 191 9.03 7.72 -17.08
CA GLU A 191 7.75 7.57 -16.41
C GLU A 191 7.27 6.12 -16.44
N VAL A 192 6.46 5.77 -15.44
CA VAL A 192 5.83 4.45 -15.34
C VAL A 192 4.36 4.65 -15.04
N LEU A 193 3.50 4.15 -15.91
CA LEU A 193 2.06 4.20 -15.79
C LEU A 193 1.53 2.78 -15.52
N ALA A 194 0.71 2.61 -14.50
CA ALA A 194 0.04 1.35 -14.21
C ALA A 194 -1.47 1.55 -14.12
N LEU A 195 -2.22 0.70 -14.81
CA LEU A 195 -3.66 0.53 -14.67
C LEU A 195 -3.93 -0.82 -14.02
N LEU A 196 -4.51 -0.79 -12.83
CA LEU A 196 -4.70 -1.94 -11.96
C LEU A 196 -6.21 -2.25 -11.88
N PRO A 197 -6.65 -3.49 -12.15
CA PRO A 197 -8.06 -3.84 -12.18
C PRO A 197 -8.70 -3.72 -10.79
N LEU A 198 -9.85 -3.06 -10.69
CA LEU A 198 -10.66 -2.98 -9.48
C LEU A 198 -12.00 -3.69 -9.67
N GLY A 199 -12.66 -4.01 -8.54
CA GLY A 199 -14.05 -4.44 -8.56
C GLY A 199 -14.94 -3.32 -9.09
N GLY A 200 -16.16 -3.67 -9.48
CA GLY A 200 -17.12 -2.73 -10.01
C GLY A 200 -17.97 -3.34 -11.12
N GLU A 201 -19.01 -2.63 -11.53
CA GLU A 201 -19.95 -3.11 -12.53
C GLU A 201 -19.26 -3.31 -13.90
N GLY A 202 -19.38 -4.51 -14.44
CA GLY A 202 -18.82 -4.85 -15.75
C GLY A 202 -17.30 -4.92 -15.82
N GLY A 203 -16.57 -4.88 -14.68
CA GLY A 203 -15.11 -4.94 -14.65
C GLY A 203 -14.44 -3.76 -15.36
N ARG A 204 -14.99 -2.56 -15.22
CA ARG A 204 -14.51 -1.34 -15.88
C ARG A 204 -13.76 -0.39 -14.97
N GLU A 205 -13.72 -0.66 -13.68
CA GLU A 205 -13.01 0.20 -12.73
C GLU A 205 -11.53 -0.18 -12.66
N VAL A 206 -10.67 0.83 -12.62
CA VAL A 206 -9.23 0.66 -12.45
C VAL A 206 -8.66 1.68 -11.48
N ALA A 207 -7.62 1.29 -10.74
CA ALA A 207 -6.75 2.23 -10.06
C ALA A 207 -5.60 2.63 -10.99
N LEU A 208 -5.32 3.93 -11.04
CA LEU A 208 -4.15 4.49 -11.70
C LEU A 208 -3.03 4.72 -10.68
N VAL A 209 -1.82 4.34 -11.04
CA VAL A 209 -0.58 4.83 -10.44
C VAL A 209 0.35 5.29 -11.57
N TRP A 210 0.65 6.59 -11.62
CA TRP A 210 1.49 7.18 -12.65
C TRP A 210 2.71 7.85 -12.01
N SER A 211 3.85 7.20 -12.10
CA SER A 211 5.13 7.70 -11.59
C SER A 211 5.77 8.59 -12.64
N VAL A 212 5.93 9.88 -12.33
CA VAL A 212 6.42 10.91 -13.24
C VAL A 212 7.36 11.88 -12.52
N HIS A 213 8.14 12.65 -13.28
CA HIS A 213 8.93 13.75 -12.72
C HIS A 213 8.04 14.76 -11.95
N PRO A 214 8.52 15.39 -10.84
CA PRO A 214 7.72 16.31 -10.03
C PRO A 214 7.04 17.44 -10.80
N LEU A 215 7.71 18.04 -11.79
CA LEU A 215 7.12 19.08 -12.63
C LEU A 215 5.99 18.54 -13.51
N ARG A 216 6.12 17.33 -14.03
CA ARG A 216 5.04 16.66 -14.77
C ARG A 216 3.87 16.32 -13.87
N ALA A 217 4.13 15.88 -12.62
CA ALA A 217 3.09 15.64 -11.64
C ALA A 217 2.30 16.93 -11.34
N GLN A 218 2.97 18.07 -11.17
CA GLN A 218 2.32 19.38 -11.01
C GLN A 218 1.42 19.72 -12.19
N GLU A 219 1.92 19.54 -13.43
CA GLU A 219 1.13 19.77 -14.65
C GLU A 219 -0.13 18.87 -14.64
N LEU A 220 0.04 17.55 -14.45
CA LEU A 220 -1.07 16.60 -14.42
C LEU A 220 -2.11 16.91 -13.34
N MET A 221 -1.68 17.38 -12.16
CA MET A 221 -2.58 17.79 -11.09
C MET A 221 -3.34 19.08 -11.41
N GLY A 222 -2.79 19.95 -12.25
CA GLY A 222 -3.42 21.22 -12.70
C GLY A 222 -4.40 21.07 -13.86
N LEU A 223 -4.43 19.93 -14.54
CA LEU A 223 -5.35 19.69 -15.66
C LEU A 223 -6.81 19.60 -15.20
N SER A 224 -7.75 19.91 -16.10
CA SER A 224 -9.16 19.53 -15.91
C SER A 224 -9.29 17.98 -15.83
N ALA A 225 -10.42 17.48 -15.38
CA ALA A 225 -10.67 16.03 -15.38
C ALA A 225 -10.64 15.45 -16.79
N GLU A 226 -11.16 16.17 -17.76
CA GLU A 226 -11.23 15.78 -19.17
C GLU A 226 -9.83 15.77 -19.82
N ASP A 227 -9.03 16.83 -19.61
CA ASP A 227 -7.66 16.93 -20.16
C ASP A 227 -6.75 15.88 -19.52
N PHE A 228 -6.91 15.61 -18.22
CA PHE A 228 -6.17 14.53 -17.54
C PHE A 228 -6.51 13.17 -18.13
N ALA A 229 -7.81 12.87 -18.33
CA ALA A 229 -8.24 11.62 -18.93
C ALA A 229 -7.72 11.47 -20.37
N ALA A 230 -7.69 12.55 -21.15
CA ALA A 230 -7.14 12.56 -22.50
C ALA A 230 -5.62 12.31 -22.50
N ALA A 231 -4.87 12.97 -21.59
CA ALA A 231 -3.42 12.75 -21.44
C ALA A 231 -3.11 11.31 -21.02
N LEU A 232 -3.91 10.76 -20.10
CA LEU A 232 -3.78 9.37 -19.66
C LEU A 232 -4.08 8.38 -20.78
N ALA A 233 -5.18 8.56 -21.51
CA ALA A 233 -5.55 7.70 -22.62
C ALA A 233 -4.47 7.67 -23.70
N ALA A 234 -3.88 8.83 -24.02
CA ALA A 234 -2.74 8.92 -24.93
C ALA A 234 -1.52 8.17 -24.40
N ALA A 235 -1.17 8.33 -23.12
CA ALA A 235 0.00 7.69 -22.51
C ALA A 235 -0.10 6.16 -22.46
N CYS A 236 -1.33 5.59 -22.34
CA CYS A 236 -1.56 4.14 -22.37
C CYS A 236 -2.04 3.62 -23.76
N GLY A 237 -1.93 4.42 -24.81
CA GLY A 237 -2.31 4.02 -26.16
C GLY A 237 -3.79 3.63 -26.31
N HIS A 238 -4.69 4.27 -25.54
CA HIS A 238 -6.13 4.00 -25.51
C HIS A 238 -6.50 2.54 -25.18
N ALA A 239 -5.67 1.85 -24.41
CA ALA A 239 -5.80 0.41 -24.13
C ALA A 239 -7.14 -0.01 -23.49
N LEU A 240 -7.85 0.89 -22.82
CA LEU A 240 -9.17 0.64 -22.22
C LEU A 240 -10.26 1.60 -22.76
N GLY A 241 -10.03 2.20 -23.92
CA GLY A 241 -10.95 3.17 -24.55
C GLY A 241 -11.02 4.50 -23.78
N GLY A 242 -12.21 5.13 -23.78
CA GLY A 242 -12.46 6.34 -23.01
C GLY A 242 -12.38 6.09 -21.52
N MET A 243 -11.91 7.10 -20.78
CA MET A 243 -11.71 7.02 -19.32
C MET A 243 -12.33 8.23 -18.63
N GLN A 244 -12.93 8.02 -17.45
CA GLN A 244 -13.49 9.07 -16.61
C GLN A 244 -12.99 8.89 -15.18
N LEU A 245 -12.62 10.01 -14.51
CA LEU A 245 -12.24 9.97 -13.11
C LEU A 245 -13.46 9.64 -12.25
N SER A 246 -13.30 8.66 -11.35
CA SER A 246 -14.29 8.30 -10.33
C SER A 246 -13.88 8.72 -8.91
N ALA A 247 -12.66 9.26 -8.76
CA ALA A 247 -12.15 9.80 -7.50
C ALA A 247 -11.25 11.02 -7.76
N GLU A 248 -10.99 11.78 -6.70
CA GLU A 248 -10.00 12.85 -6.75
C GLU A 248 -8.59 12.30 -7.03
N ARG A 249 -7.76 13.13 -7.62
CA ARG A 249 -6.34 12.82 -7.84
C ARG A 249 -5.56 13.08 -6.56
N ALA A 250 -4.66 12.16 -6.21
CA ALA A 250 -3.70 12.31 -5.14
C ALA A 250 -2.27 12.26 -5.70
N VAL A 251 -1.33 12.95 -5.03
CA VAL A 251 0.08 12.97 -5.43
C VAL A 251 0.98 12.86 -4.20
N TRP A 252 2.06 12.09 -4.31
CA TRP A 252 3.08 11.97 -3.26
C TRP A 252 4.45 11.67 -3.85
N PRO A 253 5.54 12.12 -3.19
CA PRO A 253 6.90 11.81 -3.62
C PRO A 253 7.20 10.31 -3.47
N LEU A 254 7.97 9.77 -4.41
CA LEU A 254 8.48 8.42 -4.36
C LEU A 254 9.82 8.39 -3.65
N GLN A 255 9.97 7.42 -2.75
CA GLN A 255 11.20 7.23 -1.99
C GLN A 255 11.40 5.77 -1.60
N LEU A 256 12.64 5.37 -1.50
CA LEU A 256 13.08 4.18 -0.78
C LEU A 256 13.56 4.63 0.59
N ALA A 257 13.16 3.94 1.64
CA ALA A 257 13.66 4.26 2.95
C ALA A 257 13.85 3.02 3.82
N ARG A 258 14.88 3.02 4.66
CA ARG A 258 15.21 1.89 5.53
C ARG A 258 15.70 2.38 6.89
N ALA A 259 15.18 1.79 7.96
CA ALA A 259 15.68 2.02 9.29
C ALA A 259 17.07 1.35 9.48
N GLU A 260 17.98 2.04 10.15
CA GLU A 260 19.33 1.55 10.41
C GLU A 260 19.33 0.27 11.26
N ARG A 261 18.34 0.12 12.12
CA ARG A 261 18.10 -1.08 12.92
C ARG A 261 16.62 -1.29 13.14
N TRP A 262 16.17 -2.54 13.18
CA TRP A 262 14.75 -2.88 13.29
C TRP A 262 14.36 -3.37 14.69
N ILE A 263 15.33 -3.77 15.49
CA ILE A 263 15.14 -4.23 16.87
C ILE A 263 16.20 -3.61 17.79
N GLY A 264 15.87 -3.48 19.06
CA GLY A 264 16.81 -2.98 20.05
C GLY A 264 16.22 -2.83 21.44
N PRO A 265 17.04 -2.49 22.44
CA PRO A 265 16.54 -2.14 23.76
C PRO A 265 15.83 -0.78 23.72
N MET A 266 14.81 -0.61 24.55
CA MET A 266 14.18 0.68 24.76
C MET A 266 15.15 1.64 25.43
N PRO A 267 15.30 2.89 24.97
CA PRO A 267 16.18 3.87 25.60
C PRO A 267 15.84 4.07 27.09
N GLY A 268 16.84 3.95 27.95
CA GLY A 268 16.67 4.14 29.38
C GLY A 268 15.93 3.02 30.13
N GLN A 269 15.59 1.91 29.48
CA GLN A 269 14.79 0.82 30.05
C GLN A 269 15.41 -0.55 29.78
N ASN A 270 16.25 -1.05 30.68
CA ASN A 270 17.05 -2.28 30.49
C ASN A 270 16.26 -3.60 30.33
N LYS A 271 14.94 -3.59 30.52
CA LYS A 271 14.09 -4.79 30.44
C LYS A 271 13.03 -4.73 29.35
N GLN A 272 13.05 -3.66 28.55
CA GLN A 272 12.10 -3.47 27.46
C GLN A 272 12.84 -3.40 26.13
N ALA A 273 12.19 -3.94 25.10
CA ALA A 273 12.71 -3.96 23.76
C ALA A 273 11.72 -3.29 22.79
N PHE A 274 12.23 -2.88 21.63
CA PHE A 274 11.39 -2.47 20.52
C PHE A 274 11.66 -3.30 19.26
N ALA A 275 10.66 -3.36 18.39
CA ALA A 275 10.78 -3.81 17.02
C ALA A 275 10.07 -2.82 16.09
N LEU A 276 10.55 -2.68 14.86
CA LEU A 276 9.90 -1.90 13.79
C LEU A 276 9.33 -2.87 12.75
N ALA A 277 8.14 -2.60 12.23
CA ALA A 277 7.51 -3.39 11.18
C ALA A 277 6.82 -2.51 10.14
N GLY A 278 6.70 -3.02 8.91
CA GLY A 278 6.12 -2.31 7.79
C GLY A 278 6.91 -1.06 7.41
N ASP A 279 6.20 -0.04 6.92
CA ASP A 279 6.85 1.21 6.48
C ASP A 279 7.59 1.98 7.58
N ALA A 280 7.43 1.60 8.85
CA ALA A 280 8.25 2.12 9.95
C ALA A 280 9.68 1.57 9.90
N ALA A 281 9.86 0.34 9.43
CA ALA A 281 11.16 -0.31 9.24
C ALA A 281 11.73 -0.06 7.83
N HIS A 282 10.89 -0.14 6.81
CA HIS A 282 11.31 -0.03 5.40
C HIS A 282 10.13 0.45 4.52
N ALA A 283 10.35 1.43 3.70
CA ALA A 283 9.39 1.90 2.70
C ALA A 283 9.96 1.63 1.31
N LEU A 284 9.22 0.89 0.50
CA LEU A 284 9.64 0.48 -0.84
C LEU A 284 9.06 1.41 -1.91
N HIS A 285 9.74 1.47 -3.06
CA HIS A 285 9.18 2.09 -4.25
C HIS A 285 7.90 1.33 -4.68
N PRO A 286 6.81 1.99 -5.03
CA PRO A 286 5.52 1.34 -5.34
C PRO A 286 5.48 0.57 -6.67
N LEU A 287 6.61 0.44 -7.37
CA LEU A 287 6.75 -0.36 -8.59
C LEU A 287 6.20 -1.72 -8.40
N ALA A 288 5.28 -2.29 -8.44
CA ALA A 288 4.70 -3.61 -8.18
C ALA A 288 3.86 -3.72 -6.89
N GLY A 289 3.60 -2.63 -6.19
CA GLY A 289 2.71 -2.63 -5.02
C GLY A 289 3.18 -3.51 -3.84
N GLN A 290 4.51 -3.75 -3.70
CA GLN A 290 5.05 -4.72 -2.75
C GLN A 290 5.13 -4.23 -1.30
N GLY A 291 4.99 -2.93 -1.02
CA GLY A 291 5.19 -2.38 0.33
C GLY A 291 4.35 -3.08 1.40
N LEU A 292 3.05 -3.22 1.16
CA LEU A 292 2.16 -3.89 2.12
C LEU A 292 2.45 -5.40 2.23
N ASN A 293 2.81 -6.08 1.14
CA ASN A 293 3.17 -7.50 1.18
C ASN A 293 4.37 -7.76 2.09
N VAL A 294 5.40 -6.89 2.01
CA VAL A 294 6.58 -7.01 2.88
C VAL A 294 6.21 -6.67 4.33
N GLY A 295 5.41 -5.62 4.56
CA GLY A 295 4.94 -5.30 5.90
C GLY A 295 4.06 -6.39 6.54
N LEU A 296 3.28 -7.13 5.75
CA LEU A 296 2.54 -8.30 6.24
C LEU A 296 3.46 -9.50 6.48
N ALA A 297 4.53 -9.67 5.69
CA ALA A 297 5.54 -10.68 5.94
C ALA A 297 6.31 -10.41 7.23
N ASP A 298 6.65 -9.15 7.55
CA ASP A 298 7.33 -8.79 8.81
C ASP A 298 6.57 -9.28 10.05
N VAL A 299 5.24 -9.31 10.00
CA VAL A 299 4.39 -9.64 11.15
C VAL A 299 3.91 -11.09 11.13
N ALA A 300 4.22 -11.83 10.08
CA ALA A 300 3.93 -13.25 9.95
C ALA A 300 5.08 -14.14 10.50
N GLU A 301 6.30 -13.58 10.57
CA GLU A 301 7.50 -14.21 11.15
C GLU A 301 7.53 -14.09 12.69
#